data_73719e8ea5aa3fec7f03857c77515c9a
#
_entry.id   73719e8ea5aa3fec7f03857c77515c9a
#
_cell.length_a   1.000
_cell.length_b   1.000
_cell.length_c   1.000
_cell.angle_alpha   90.00
_cell.angle_beta   90.00
_cell.angle_gamma   90.00
#
_symmetry.space_group_name_H-M   'P 1'
#
loop_
_entity.id
_entity.type
_entity.pdbx_description
1 polymer ?
#
loop_
_entity_poly.entity_id
_entity_poly.type
_entity_poly.pdbx_seq_one_letter_code
_entity_poly.pdbx_strand_id
1 'polypeptide(L)'
;TYGPYVDGEFLKYSKMLDKKTNGNVRASHILVSYNGSQGAPPQITRSKDDARKEANRILKLARSNPDSFSTYAVEFSDGPSKSNGGDLGFFQEGMMVKPFNDFVFSNRIGRIGLVETDFGFHVIKVVAKEDVVLVGTLGLKNIPSDRTSDSIFNIASKFEIDLGNSLDINQTAETLDFEVKSLNNIGELDHDLPNMENQRRLVQWLFNEDSEQGDYKRFDLSKGGFVIVQIKDKQEEGLMPADLASLTVLPILKNKKKAEKIIANNKNFKN
;
A
#
# COMPACT_ATOMS: atom_id res chain seq x y z
N THR A 1 -1.31 -15.37 -22.22
CA THR A 1 -0.62 -14.07 -22.04
C THR A 1 -1.66 -13.01 -21.74
N TYR A 2 -1.36 -12.18 -20.76
CA TYR A 2 -2.16 -11.04 -20.34
C TYR A 2 -1.33 -9.77 -20.50
N GLY A 3 -1.90 -8.73 -21.09
CA GLY A 3 -1.23 -7.47 -21.35
C GLY A 3 -1.30 -7.04 -22.82
N PRO A 4 -0.76 -5.84 -23.16
CA PRO A 4 -0.02 -4.96 -22.25
C PRO A 4 -0.91 -4.31 -21.18
N TYR A 5 -0.36 -4.09 -19.98
CA TYR A 5 -0.99 -3.31 -18.91
C TYR A 5 0.05 -2.41 -18.24
N VAL A 6 -0.40 -1.27 -17.73
CA VAL A 6 0.45 -0.31 -17.02
C VAL A 6 0.43 -0.63 -15.53
N ASP A 7 1.62 -0.71 -14.94
CA ASP A 7 1.81 -0.89 -13.51
C ASP A 7 2.96 0.01 -13.05
N GLY A 8 2.61 1.13 -12.42
CA GLY A 8 3.55 2.20 -12.10
C GLY A 8 4.21 2.76 -13.36
N GLU A 9 5.53 2.78 -13.38
CA GLU A 9 6.33 3.25 -14.52
C GLU A 9 6.60 2.17 -15.59
N PHE A 10 5.95 1.00 -15.49
CA PHE A 10 6.22 -0.11 -16.39
C PHE A 10 5.00 -0.48 -17.23
N LEU A 11 5.26 -0.76 -18.50
CA LEU A 11 4.36 -1.49 -19.38
C LEU A 11 4.69 -2.97 -19.24
N LYS A 12 3.72 -3.78 -18.81
CA LYS A 12 3.93 -5.18 -18.47
C LYS A 12 3.15 -6.14 -19.33
N TYR A 13 3.76 -7.30 -19.55
CA TYR A 13 3.14 -8.49 -20.11
C TYR A 13 3.34 -9.64 -19.13
N SER A 14 2.29 -10.34 -18.77
CA SER A 14 2.34 -11.50 -17.91
C SER A 14 1.89 -12.76 -18.64
N LYS A 15 2.58 -13.87 -18.39
CA LYS A 15 2.23 -15.17 -18.94
C LYS A 15 2.26 -16.19 -17.81
N MET A 16 1.20 -16.99 -17.71
CA MET A 16 1.22 -18.16 -16.86
C MET A 16 2.18 -19.18 -17.50
N LEU A 17 3.23 -19.54 -16.75
CA LEU A 17 4.28 -20.47 -17.18
C LEU A 17 3.95 -21.90 -16.75
N ASP A 18 3.34 -22.05 -15.57
CA ASP A 18 2.97 -23.34 -15.02
C ASP A 18 1.74 -23.20 -14.10
N LYS A 19 1.05 -24.32 -13.89
CA LYS A 19 -0.09 -24.43 -12.98
C LYS A 19 -0.01 -25.75 -12.24
N LYS A 20 0.09 -25.71 -10.92
CA LYS A 20 0.02 -26.87 -10.04
C LYS A 20 -1.36 -26.96 -9.40
N THR A 21 -2.14 -27.94 -9.80
CA THR A 21 -3.45 -28.20 -9.23
C THR A 21 -3.31 -28.62 -7.76
N ASN A 22 -4.11 -28.02 -6.88
CA ASN A 22 -4.06 -28.27 -5.44
C ASN A 22 -2.66 -28.01 -4.83
N GLY A 23 -1.91 -27.06 -5.35
CA GLY A 23 -0.56 -26.74 -4.88
C GLY A 23 -0.50 -26.12 -3.48
N ASN A 24 -1.62 -25.51 -3.01
CA ASN A 24 -1.84 -25.08 -1.64
C ASN A 24 -2.92 -25.91 -0.98
N VAL A 25 -2.72 -26.29 0.29
CA VAL A 25 -3.70 -27.01 1.10
C VAL A 25 -3.92 -26.24 2.40
N ARG A 26 -5.18 -26.06 2.79
CA ARG A 26 -5.57 -25.62 4.14
C ARG A 26 -6.00 -26.83 4.95
N ALA A 27 -5.42 -26.97 6.13
CA ALA A 27 -5.76 -28.05 7.03
C ALA A 27 -5.93 -27.54 8.46
N SER A 28 -6.76 -28.26 9.22
CA SER A 28 -6.83 -28.10 10.67
C SER A 28 -6.34 -29.39 11.34
N HIS A 29 -5.69 -29.26 12.50
CA HIS A 29 -5.24 -30.42 13.23
C HIS A 29 -5.46 -30.34 14.74
N ILE A 30 -5.49 -31.50 15.37
CA ILE A 30 -5.46 -31.69 16.82
C ILE A 30 -4.24 -32.52 17.13
N LEU A 31 -3.29 -31.95 17.84
CA LEU A 31 -2.08 -32.66 18.27
C LEU A 31 -2.32 -33.31 19.64
N VAL A 32 -1.99 -34.55 19.75
CA VAL A 32 -1.94 -35.29 21.03
C VAL A 32 -0.48 -35.72 21.24
N SER A 33 0.22 -34.96 22.06
CA SER A 33 1.62 -35.20 22.42
C SER A 33 1.71 -36.31 23.49
N TYR A 34 2.91 -36.87 23.65
CA TYR A 34 3.22 -37.83 24.73
C TYR A 34 4.56 -37.45 25.39
N ASN A 35 4.81 -37.99 26.55
CA ASN A 35 6.08 -37.73 27.26
C ASN A 35 7.29 -38.16 26.42
N GLY A 36 8.15 -37.20 26.10
CA GLY A 36 9.33 -37.41 25.24
C GLY A 36 9.11 -37.20 23.76
N SER A 37 7.90 -36.84 23.30
CA SER A 37 7.70 -36.38 21.91
C SER A 37 8.28 -34.99 21.71
N GLN A 38 8.68 -34.66 20.48
CA GLN A 38 9.32 -33.40 20.13
C GLN A 38 8.40 -32.20 20.46
N GLY A 39 8.92 -31.23 21.21
CA GLY A 39 8.17 -30.03 21.58
C GLY A 39 7.00 -30.27 22.54
N ALA A 40 6.90 -31.45 23.17
CA ALA A 40 5.85 -31.71 24.15
C ALA A 40 6.01 -30.78 25.36
N PRO A 41 4.93 -30.10 25.79
CA PRO A 41 4.96 -29.32 27.03
C PRO A 41 5.34 -30.17 28.23
N PRO A 42 6.10 -29.63 29.21
CA PRO A 42 6.57 -30.40 30.37
C PRO A 42 5.50 -31.07 31.23
N GLN A 43 4.29 -30.54 31.18
CA GLN A 43 3.11 -31.07 31.88
C GLN A 43 2.50 -32.33 31.23
N ILE A 44 2.97 -32.69 30.04
CA ILE A 44 2.51 -33.90 29.35
C ILE A 44 3.23 -35.11 29.92
N THR A 45 2.51 -35.93 30.71
CA THR A 45 3.03 -37.12 31.36
C THR A 45 2.50 -38.41 30.75
N ARG A 46 1.52 -38.34 29.85
CA ARG A 46 0.88 -39.50 29.20
C ARG A 46 1.88 -40.32 28.38
N SER A 47 1.74 -41.64 28.42
CA SER A 47 2.56 -42.53 27.59
C SER A 47 2.17 -42.40 26.10
N LYS A 48 3.05 -42.90 25.21
CA LYS A 48 2.78 -42.95 23.77
C LYS A 48 1.51 -43.74 23.45
N ASP A 49 1.29 -44.86 24.16
CA ASP A 49 0.09 -45.69 23.95
C ASP A 49 -1.21 -45.00 24.43
N ASP A 50 -1.15 -44.25 25.51
CA ASP A 50 -2.30 -43.48 25.98
C ASP A 50 -2.60 -42.30 25.04
N ALA A 51 -1.58 -41.62 24.54
CA ALA A 51 -1.76 -40.59 23.50
C ALA A 51 -2.39 -41.16 22.22
N ARG A 52 -1.99 -42.35 21.78
CA ARG A 52 -2.58 -43.04 20.63
C ARG A 52 -4.05 -43.39 20.88
N LYS A 53 -4.40 -43.88 22.07
CA LYS A 53 -5.80 -44.18 22.45
C LYS A 53 -6.64 -42.90 22.43
N GLU A 54 -6.13 -41.82 23.00
CA GLU A 54 -6.82 -40.52 23.03
C GLU A 54 -6.97 -39.92 21.64
N ALA A 55 -5.94 -39.95 20.81
CA ALA A 55 -6.03 -39.48 19.42
C ALA A 55 -7.07 -40.28 18.60
N ASN A 56 -7.15 -41.59 18.83
CA ASN A 56 -8.20 -42.41 18.20
C ASN A 56 -9.60 -42.07 18.71
N ARG A 57 -9.78 -41.78 20.01
CA ARG A 57 -11.03 -41.29 20.58
C ARG A 57 -11.47 -40.00 19.90
N ILE A 58 -10.54 -39.02 19.81
CA ILE A 58 -10.79 -37.72 19.16
C ILE A 58 -11.10 -37.91 17.68
N LEU A 59 -10.39 -38.80 16.98
CA LEU A 59 -10.66 -39.14 15.58
C LEU A 59 -12.10 -39.62 15.37
N LYS A 60 -12.59 -40.49 16.25
CA LYS A 60 -13.98 -40.97 16.20
C LYS A 60 -14.96 -39.82 16.38
N LEU A 61 -14.76 -38.97 17.38
CA LEU A 61 -15.60 -37.79 17.62
C LEU A 61 -15.60 -36.84 16.40
N ALA A 62 -14.41 -36.51 15.88
CA ALA A 62 -14.28 -35.62 14.73
C ALA A 62 -14.92 -36.18 13.44
N ARG A 63 -14.89 -37.48 13.25
CA ARG A 63 -15.59 -38.14 12.11
C ARG A 63 -17.08 -38.19 12.27
N SER A 64 -17.59 -38.37 13.51
CA SER A 64 -19.04 -38.40 13.80
C SER A 64 -19.63 -36.98 13.70
N ASN A 65 -18.89 -35.95 14.05
CA ASN A 65 -19.33 -34.55 13.99
C ASN A 65 -18.20 -33.66 13.43
N PRO A 66 -18.00 -33.62 12.08
CA PRO A 66 -16.93 -32.87 11.44
C PRO A 66 -17.00 -31.35 11.63
N ASP A 67 -18.18 -30.79 11.87
CA ASP A 67 -18.39 -29.36 12.05
C ASP A 67 -17.88 -28.86 13.40
N SER A 68 -17.83 -29.74 14.39
CA SER A 68 -17.28 -29.44 15.72
C SER A 68 -15.76 -29.62 15.81
N PHE A 69 -15.05 -29.84 14.68
CA PHE A 69 -13.60 -30.07 14.69
C PHE A 69 -12.82 -28.95 15.38
N SER A 70 -13.19 -27.72 15.14
CA SER A 70 -12.56 -26.54 15.77
C SER A 70 -12.73 -26.55 17.30
N THR A 71 -13.93 -26.88 17.77
CA THR A 71 -14.20 -27.02 19.21
C THR A 71 -13.36 -28.13 19.84
N TYR A 72 -13.24 -29.26 19.16
CA TYR A 72 -12.39 -30.37 19.64
C TYR A 72 -10.90 -29.98 19.64
N ALA A 73 -10.46 -29.15 18.68
CA ALA A 73 -9.08 -28.65 18.67
C ALA A 73 -8.80 -27.71 19.86
N VAL A 74 -9.73 -26.82 20.17
CA VAL A 74 -9.63 -25.94 21.36
C VAL A 74 -9.64 -26.75 22.66
N GLU A 75 -10.41 -27.83 22.74
CA GLU A 75 -10.53 -28.63 23.94
C GLU A 75 -9.33 -29.59 24.14
N PHE A 76 -8.97 -30.36 23.11
CA PHE A 76 -8.09 -31.52 23.23
C PHE A 76 -6.68 -31.32 22.67
N SER A 77 -6.41 -30.28 21.87
CA SER A 77 -5.09 -30.13 21.25
C SER A 77 -4.01 -29.69 22.24
N ASP A 78 -2.86 -30.30 22.15
CA ASP A 78 -1.63 -29.88 22.86
C ASP A 78 -0.78 -28.90 21.98
N GLY A 79 -1.15 -28.72 20.73
CA GLY A 79 -0.39 -27.91 19.76
C GLY A 79 -0.69 -26.41 19.84
N PRO A 80 0.20 -25.57 19.28
CA PRO A 80 0.09 -24.10 19.34
C PRO A 80 -1.13 -23.56 18.59
N SER A 81 -1.64 -24.27 17.57
CA SER A 81 -2.84 -23.87 16.83
C SER A 81 -4.16 -24.10 17.60
N LYS A 82 -4.08 -24.63 18.84
CA LYS A 82 -5.23 -24.87 19.71
C LYS A 82 -6.13 -23.64 19.83
N SER A 83 -5.58 -22.48 20.11
CA SER A 83 -6.32 -21.22 20.29
C SER A 83 -7.05 -20.77 19.01
N ASN A 84 -6.63 -21.24 17.85
CA ASN A 84 -7.24 -20.96 16.55
C ASN A 84 -8.08 -22.15 16.01
N GLY A 85 -8.61 -22.98 16.89
CA GLY A 85 -9.41 -24.15 16.49
C GLY A 85 -8.64 -25.17 15.66
N GLY A 86 -7.32 -25.25 15.81
CA GLY A 86 -6.46 -26.14 15.08
C GLY A 86 -6.12 -25.73 13.66
N ASP A 87 -6.63 -24.58 13.17
CA ASP A 87 -6.39 -24.12 11.79
C ASP A 87 -4.95 -23.70 11.57
N LEU A 88 -4.34 -24.22 10.51
CA LEU A 88 -2.95 -23.95 10.10
C LEU A 88 -2.87 -22.97 8.92
N GLY A 89 -4.01 -22.50 8.40
CA GLY A 89 -4.05 -21.72 7.17
C GLY A 89 -3.66 -22.54 5.94
N PHE A 90 -3.40 -21.84 4.83
CA PHE A 90 -2.88 -22.44 3.61
C PHE A 90 -1.37 -22.60 3.67
N PHE A 91 -0.87 -23.74 3.19
CA PHE A 91 0.56 -24.04 3.08
C PHE A 91 0.85 -24.87 1.83
N GLN A 92 2.09 -24.78 1.36
CA GLN A 92 2.57 -25.52 0.19
C GLN A 92 3.15 -26.89 0.58
N GLU A 93 3.29 -27.74 -0.41
CA GLU A 93 3.93 -29.04 -0.25
C GLU A 93 5.37 -28.89 0.26
N GLY A 94 5.73 -29.71 1.24
CA GLY A 94 7.06 -29.67 1.87
C GLY A 94 7.20 -28.72 3.06
N MET A 95 6.19 -27.89 3.37
CA MET A 95 6.24 -27.00 4.54
C MET A 95 5.97 -27.70 5.86
N MET A 96 5.31 -28.86 5.83
CA MET A 96 5.01 -29.67 7.01
C MET A 96 5.89 -30.93 7.05
N VAL A 97 6.03 -31.53 8.23
CA VAL A 97 6.72 -32.82 8.36
C VAL A 97 6.12 -33.87 7.47
N LYS A 98 6.97 -34.73 6.90
CA LYS A 98 6.61 -35.61 5.79
C LYS A 98 5.31 -36.42 5.99
N PRO A 99 5.07 -37.10 7.13
CA PRO A 99 3.82 -37.87 7.29
C PRO A 99 2.56 -36.99 7.26
N PHE A 100 2.63 -35.79 7.84
CA PHE A 100 1.53 -34.82 7.80
C PHE A 100 1.31 -34.27 6.39
N ASN A 101 2.39 -33.89 5.72
CA ASN A 101 2.39 -33.39 4.34
C ASN A 101 1.76 -34.42 3.38
N ASP A 102 2.26 -35.64 3.41
CA ASP A 102 1.76 -36.71 2.55
C ASP A 102 0.26 -36.96 2.76
N PHE A 103 -0.22 -36.91 4.01
CA PHE A 103 -1.64 -37.07 4.31
C PHE A 103 -2.50 -35.96 3.68
N VAL A 104 -2.13 -34.67 3.85
CA VAL A 104 -3.00 -33.57 3.41
C VAL A 104 -3.00 -33.41 1.88
N PHE A 105 -1.86 -33.65 1.22
CA PHE A 105 -1.76 -33.52 -0.23
C PHE A 105 -2.38 -34.69 -0.99
N SER A 106 -2.34 -35.91 -0.44
CA SER A 106 -2.89 -37.11 -1.08
C SER A 106 -4.40 -37.29 -0.83
N ASN A 107 -4.98 -36.64 0.18
CA ASN A 107 -6.38 -36.84 0.54
C ASN A 107 -7.28 -35.70 0.03
N ARG A 108 -8.57 -36.01 -0.20
CA ARG A 108 -9.58 -35.05 -0.63
C ARG A 108 -10.02 -34.10 0.50
N ILE A 109 -10.59 -32.97 0.14
CA ILE A 109 -11.25 -32.04 1.05
C ILE A 109 -12.32 -32.77 1.89
N GLY A 110 -12.40 -32.43 3.16
CA GLY A 110 -13.29 -33.06 4.14
C GLY A 110 -12.74 -34.34 4.75
N ARG A 111 -11.62 -34.90 4.27
CA ARG A 111 -11.02 -36.10 4.87
C ARG A 111 -10.49 -35.79 6.27
N ILE A 112 -10.86 -36.65 7.22
CA ILE A 112 -10.34 -36.64 8.59
C ILE A 112 -9.58 -37.94 8.83
N GLY A 113 -8.32 -37.84 9.30
CA GLY A 113 -7.47 -38.98 9.55
C GLY A 113 -6.47 -38.75 10.68
N LEU A 114 -5.82 -39.85 11.07
CA LEU A 114 -4.77 -39.87 12.10
C LEU A 114 -3.42 -40.11 11.47
N VAL A 115 -2.45 -39.30 11.87
CA VAL A 115 -1.06 -39.38 11.41
C VAL A 115 -0.14 -39.32 12.65
N GLU A 116 0.88 -40.15 12.71
CA GLU A 116 1.93 -40.12 13.69
C GLU A 116 3.15 -39.37 13.17
N THR A 117 3.73 -38.50 13.99
CA THR A 117 4.98 -37.77 13.73
C THR A 117 5.83 -37.74 14.98
N ASP A 118 7.02 -37.15 14.93
CA ASP A 118 7.89 -36.98 16.11
C ASP A 118 7.28 -36.07 17.17
N PHE A 119 6.30 -35.23 16.82
CA PHE A 119 5.57 -34.37 17.76
C PHE A 119 4.44 -35.11 18.52
N GLY A 120 3.99 -36.25 18.03
CA GLY A 120 2.88 -37.02 18.56
C GLY A 120 1.89 -37.46 17.49
N PHE A 121 0.64 -37.62 17.90
CA PHE A 121 -0.46 -38.06 17.05
C PHE A 121 -1.28 -36.86 16.60
N HIS A 122 -1.45 -36.69 15.29
CA HIS A 122 -2.24 -35.62 14.70
C HIS A 122 -3.56 -36.17 14.15
N VAL A 123 -4.68 -35.70 14.67
CA VAL A 123 -5.97 -35.84 13.99
C VAL A 123 -6.06 -34.65 13.03
N ILE A 124 -6.12 -34.91 11.73
CA ILE A 124 -6.01 -33.89 10.67
C ILE A 124 -7.31 -33.85 9.88
N LYS A 125 -7.83 -32.65 9.61
CA LYS A 125 -8.93 -32.38 8.67
C LYS A 125 -8.42 -31.58 7.50
N VAL A 126 -8.57 -32.09 6.28
CA VAL A 126 -8.30 -31.33 5.04
C VAL A 126 -9.46 -30.37 4.81
N VAL A 127 -9.21 -29.06 4.86
CA VAL A 127 -10.25 -28.03 4.82
C VAL A 127 -10.50 -27.51 3.42
N ALA A 128 -9.43 -27.14 2.71
CA ALA A 128 -9.52 -26.57 1.36
C ALA A 128 -8.25 -26.88 0.56
N LYS A 129 -8.36 -26.78 -0.76
CA LYS A 129 -7.23 -26.86 -1.70
C LYS A 129 -7.36 -25.77 -2.75
N GLU A 130 -6.23 -25.18 -3.13
CA GLU A 130 -6.14 -24.15 -4.15
C GLU A 130 -5.06 -24.49 -5.17
N ASP A 131 -5.32 -24.09 -6.39
CA ASP A 131 -4.33 -24.17 -7.46
C ASP A 131 -3.28 -23.08 -7.26
N VAL A 132 -2.04 -23.40 -7.57
CA VAL A 132 -0.92 -22.45 -7.59
C VAL A 132 -0.48 -22.23 -9.01
N VAL A 133 -0.24 -20.99 -9.39
CA VAL A 133 0.24 -20.64 -10.72
C VAL A 133 1.63 -19.98 -10.64
N LEU A 134 2.50 -20.37 -11.56
CA LEU A 134 3.76 -19.67 -11.81
C LEU A 134 3.52 -18.65 -12.92
N VAL A 135 3.75 -17.38 -12.63
CA VAL A 135 3.59 -16.30 -13.60
C VAL A 135 4.95 -15.67 -13.88
N GLY A 136 5.33 -15.66 -15.17
CA GLY A 136 6.44 -14.85 -15.63
C GLY A 136 5.92 -13.49 -16.11
N THR A 137 6.54 -12.41 -15.66
CA THR A 137 6.18 -11.04 -16.06
C THR A 137 7.39 -10.37 -16.69
N LEU A 138 7.21 -9.87 -17.91
CA LEU A 138 8.14 -8.96 -18.58
C LEU A 138 7.66 -7.53 -18.36
N GLY A 139 8.51 -6.67 -17.80
CA GLY A 139 8.26 -5.24 -17.63
C GLY A 139 9.21 -4.41 -18.47
N LEU A 140 8.68 -3.50 -19.26
CA LEU A 140 9.43 -2.46 -19.98
C LEU A 140 9.12 -1.11 -19.32
N LYS A 141 10.15 -0.33 -19.03
CA LYS A 141 9.95 1.02 -18.48
C LYS A 141 9.19 1.87 -19.50
N ASN A 142 8.09 2.47 -19.07
CA ASN A 142 7.27 3.35 -19.90
C ASN A 142 7.91 4.74 -19.93
N ILE A 143 8.86 4.91 -20.83
CA ILE A 143 9.54 6.19 -21.09
C ILE A 143 9.15 6.72 -22.46
N PRO A 144 9.05 8.06 -22.64
CA PRO A 144 8.82 8.64 -23.95
C PRO A 144 9.90 8.16 -24.95
N SER A 145 9.50 7.97 -26.19
CA SER A 145 10.48 7.74 -27.27
C SER A 145 11.27 9.04 -27.55
N ASP A 146 12.46 8.93 -28.16
CA ASP A 146 13.26 10.09 -28.56
C ASP A 146 12.43 11.06 -29.40
N ARG A 147 11.68 10.55 -30.37
CA ARG A 147 10.75 11.36 -31.18
C ARG A 147 9.72 12.12 -30.35
N THR A 148 9.18 11.50 -29.30
CA THR A 148 8.22 12.15 -28.38
C THR A 148 8.92 13.22 -27.56
N SER A 149 10.11 12.92 -27.05
CA SER A 149 10.94 13.87 -26.29
C SER A 149 11.32 15.07 -27.12
N ASP A 150 11.77 14.86 -28.37
CA ASP A 150 12.09 15.92 -29.33
C ASP A 150 10.85 16.79 -29.65
N SER A 151 9.70 16.17 -29.82
CA SER A 151 8.43 16.92 -30.06
C SER A 151 8.08 17.81 -28.88
N ILE A 152 8.17 17.29 -27.65
CA ILE A 152 7.90 18.04 -26.42
C ILE A 152 8.92 19.19 -26.26
N PHE A 153 10.19 18.93 -26.52
CA PHE A 153 11.25 19.94 -26.49
C PHE A 153 10.98 21.06 -27.49
N ASN A 154 10.61 20.73 -28.74
CA ASN A 154 10.31 21.71 -29.78
C ASN A 154 9.10 22.58 -29.43
N ILE A 155 8.06 21.97 -28.82
CA ILE A 155 6.87 22.69 -28.34
C ILE A 155 7.26 23.67 -27.23
N ALA A 156 8.03 23.20 -26.24
CA ALA A 156 8.50 24.04 -25.14
C ALA A 156 9.38 25.20 -25.63
N SER A 157 10.28 24.92 -26.58
CA SER A 157 11.16 25.95 -27.17
C SER A 157 10.37 26.98 -27.98
N LYS A 158 9.34 26.53 -28.72
CA LYS A 158 8.44 27.45 -29.41
C LYS A 158 7.71 28.35 -28.43
N PHE A 159 7.17 27.77 -27.35
CA PHE A 159 6.50 28.54 -26.30
C PHE A 159 7.41 29.62 -25.69
N GLU A 160 8.67 29.29 -25.41
CA GLU A 160 9.63 30.27 -24.90
C GLU A 160 9.88 31.43 -25.88
N ILE A 161 10.01 31.13 -27.18
CA ILE A 161 10.18 32.14 -28.22
C ILE A 161 8.95 33.05 -28.31
N ASP A 162 7.75 32.46 -28.34
CA ASP A 162 6.49 33.19 -28.45
C ASP A 162 6.26 34.03 -27.17
N LEU A 163 6.59 33.51 -25.99
CA LEU A 163 6.53 34.26 -24.74
C LEU A 163 7.50 35.42 -24.71
N GLY A 164 8.74 35.24 -25.22
CA GLY A 164 9.71 36.30 -25.35
C GLY A 164 9.26 37.46 -26.24
N ASN A 165 8.39 37.19 -27.22
CA ASN A 165 7.83 38.22 -28.12
C ASN A 165 6.59 38.90 -27.52
N SER A 166 5.75 38.18 -26.78
CA SER A 166 4.49 38.69 -26.21
C SER A 166 4.63 39.25 -24.80
N LEU A 167 5.61 38.75 -24.03
CA LEU A 167 5.86 39.03 -22.61
C LEU A 167 4.65 38.70 -21.69
N ASP A 168 3.64 38.01 -22.20
CA ASP A 168 2.44 37.57 -21.46
C ASP A 168 2.24 36.06 -21.60
N ILE A 169 2.42 35.34 -20.49
CA ILE A 169 2.30 33.89 -20.45
C ILE A 169 0.88 33.40 -20.72
N ASN A 170 -0.16 34.16 -20.32
CA ASN A 170 -1.56 33.75 -20.53
C ASN A 170 -1.91 33.84 -22.01
N GLN A 171 -1.53 34.93 -22.68
CA GLN A 171 -1.76 35.12 -24.12
C GLN A 171 -1.00 34.05 -24.93
N THR A 172 0.24 33.76 -24.57
CA THR A 172 1.04 32.74 -25.25
C THR A 172 0.45 31.34 -25.04
N ALA A 173 -0.01 31.03 -23.83
CA ALA A 173 -0.62 29.76 -23.51
C ALA A 173 -1.95 29.55 -24.29
N GLU A 174 -2.77 30.56 -24.37
CA GLU A 174 -4.03 30.54 -25.12
C GLU A 174 -3.82 30.21 -26.61
N THR A 175 -2.79 30.77 -27.24
CA THR A 175 -2.47 30.50 -28.66
C THR A 175 -2.01 29.07 -28.92
N LEU A 176 -1.47 28.39 -27.93
CA LEU A 176 -0.92 27.02 -28.03
C LEU A 176 -1.75 25.97 -27.28
N ASP A 177 -2.94 26.36 -26.81
CA ASP A 177 -3.89 25.49 -26.07
C ASP A 177 -3.28 24.89 -24.78
N PHE A 178 -2.54 25.72 -24.03
CA PHE A 178 -2.01 25.35 -22.73
C PHE A 178 -2.74 26.04 -21.58
N GLU A 179 -2.82 25.35 -20.44
CA GLU A 179 -3.39 25.89 -19.19
C GLU A 179 -2.31 26.58 -18.35
N VAL A 180 -2.56 27.83 -17.96
CA VAL A 180 -1.69 28.53 -16.99
C VAL A 180 -2.25 28.34 -15.58
N LYS A 181 -1.40 27.91 -14.66
CA LYS A 181 -1.72 27.76 -13.24
C LYS A 181 -0.94 28.77 -12.41
N SER A 182 -1.66 29.58 -11.65
CA SER A 182 -1.02 30.52 -10.71
C SER A 182 -0.70 29.77 -9.41
N LEU A 183 0.54 29.86 -8.97
CA LEU A 183 0.99 29.41 -7.66
C LEU A 183 1.25 30.62 -6.78
N ASN A 184 0.70 30.62 -5.57
CA ASN A 184 0.83 31.73 -4.61
C ASN A 184 1.52 31.23 -3.35
N ASN A 185 2.13 32.14 -2.60
CA ASN A 185 2.76 31.87 -1.32
C ASN A 185 3.88 30.82 -1.38
N ILE A 186 4.71 30.88 -2.42
CA ILE A 186 5.92 30.05 -2.51
C ILE A 186 6.94 30.66 -1.54
N GLY A 187 7.50 29.82 -0.66
CA GLY A 187 8.57 30.20 0.26
C GLY A 187 9.97 29.88 -0.30
N GLU A 188 10.97 30.65 0.10
CA GLU A 188 12.36 30.45 -0.35
C GLU A 188 12.92 29.06 -0.06
N LEU A 189 12.46 28.40 1.02
CA LEU A 189 12.91 27.07 1.44
C LEU A 189 12.07 25.93 0.89
N ASP A 190 11.06 26.21 0.08
CA ASP A 190 10.21 25.15 -0.48
C ASP A 190 11.01 24.24 -1.41
N HIS A 191 10.76 22.94 -1.33
CA HIS A 191 11.33 21.91 -2.19
C HIS A 191 10.32 21.40 -3.22
N ASP A 192 9.07 21.34 -2.81
CA ASP A 192 7.97 20.82 -3.59
C ASP A 192 6.98 21.95 -3.85
N LEU A 193 6.50 22.00 -5.08
CA LEU A 193 5.42 22.90 -5.49
C LEU A 193 4.15 22.08 -5.76
N PRO A 194 2.96 22.67 -5.70
CA PRO A 194 1.73 21.96 -6.02
C PRO A 194 1.81 21.23 -7.36
N ASN A 195 1.65 19.90 -7.34
CA ASN A 195 1.78 18.99 -8.48
C ASN A 195 3.19 18.87 -9.11
N MET A 196 4.21 19.39 -8.48
CA MET A 196 5.59 19.33 -8.95
C MET A 196 6.54 19.03 -7.79
N GLU A 197 7.02 17.79 -7.69
CA GLU A 197 7.97 17.34 -6.68
C GLU A 197 9.42 17.70 -7.09
N ASN A 198 10.29 17.90 -6.10
CA ASN A 198 11.73 18.12 -6.28
C ASN A 198 12.09 19.34 -7.19
N GLN A 199 11.42 20.47 -7.00
CA GLN A 199 11.62 21.68 -7.81
C GLN A 199 12.52 22.73 -7.14
N ARG A 200 13.48 22.31 -6.33
CA ARG A 200 14.37 23.22 -5.60
C ARG A 200 15.10 24.22 -6.51
N ARG A 201 15.51 23.81 -7.73
CA ARG A 201 16.16 24.70 -8.69
C ARG A 201 15.24 25.82 -9.18
N LEU A 202 13.97 25.52 -9.37
CA LEU A 202 12.96 26.51 -9.74
C LEU A 202 12.75 27.51 -8.61
N VAL A 203 12.59 27.03 -7.38
CA VAL A 203 12.45 27.90 -6.19
C VAL A 203 13.67 28.79 -6.01
N GLN A 204 14.89 28.24 -6.12
CA GLN A 204 16.12 29.03 -6.06
C GLN A 204 16.18 30.14 -7.12
N TRP A 205 15.70 29.87 -8.33
CA TRP A 205 15.63 30.89 -9.36
C TRP A 205 14.59 31.97 -9.04
N LEU A 206 13.44 31.63 -8.50
CA LEU A 206 12.41 32.60 -8.09
C LEU A 206 12.92 33.60 -7.05
N PHE A 207 13.80 33.15 -6.14
CA PHE A 207 14.35 33.98 -5.06
C PHE A 207 15.76 34.50 -5.34
N ASN A 208 16.27 34.32 -6.57
CA ASN A 208 17.53 34.93 -6.96
C ASN A 208 17.41 36.48 -7.00
N GLU A 209 18.45 37.18 -6.56
CA GLU A 209 18.51 38.64 -6.56
C GLU A 209 18.39 39.23 -7.98
N ASP A 210 18.90 38.51 -8.99
CA ASP A 210 18.87 38.94 -10.41
C ASP A 210 17.53 38.65 -11.10
N SER A 211 16.59 37.91 -10.45
CA SER A 211 15.30 37.58 -11.04
C SER A 211 14.26 38.64 -10.71
N GLU A 212 13.59 39.19 -11.71
CA GLU A 212 12.63 40.28 -11.58
C GLU A 212 11.19 39.84 -11.96
N GLN A 213 10.22 40.68 -11.62
CA GLN A 213 8.82 40.50 -12.07
C GLN A 213 8.77 40.54 -13.60
N GLY A 214 8.08 39.56 -14.21
CA GLY A 214 8.00 39.39 -15.64
C GLY A 214 9.01 38.41 -16.22
N ASP A 215 10.08 38.12 -15.52
CA ASP A 215 11.06 37.13 -15.96
C ASP A 215 10.43 35.74 -16.09
N TYR A 216 10.87 35.00 -17.09
CA TYR A 216 10.42 33.65 -17.32
C TYR A 216 11.58 32.68 -17.54
N LYS A 217 11.38 31.39 -17.19
CA LYS A 217 12.38 30.36 -17.37
C LYS A 217 11.76 28.98 -17.50
N ARG A 218 12.39 28.14 -18.32
CA ARG A 218 12.05 26.72 -18.45
C ARG A 218 12.86 25.87 -17.48
N PHE A 219 12.19 24.88 -16.89
CA PHE A 219 12.81 23.87 -16.03
C PHE A 219 12.41 22.47 -16.49
N ASP A 220 13.35 21.53 -16.37
CA ASP A 220 13.11 20.12 -16.59
C ASP A 220 12.37 19.50 -15.39
N LEU A 221 11.36 18.71 -15.65
CA LEU A 221 10.65 17.97 -14.62
C LEU A 221 11.31 16.61 -14.38
N SER A 222 11.40 16.18 -13.11
CA SER A 222 12.03 14.92 -12.72
C SER A 222 11.38 13.68 -13.34
N LYS A 223 10.10 13.76 -13.67
CA LYS A 223 9.31 12.69 -14.33
C LYS A 223 9.27 12.84 -15.87
N GLY A 224 10.07 13.72 -16.43
CA GLY A 224 10.09 14.06 -17.84
C GLY A 224 9.16 15.21 -18.20
N GLY A 225 9.49 15.92 -19.30
CA GLY A 225 8.80 17.13 -19.75
C GLY A 225 9.36 18.41 -19.15
N PHE A 226 8.67 19.52 -19.40
CA PHE A 226 9.11 20.86 -19.05
C PHE A 226 8.02 21.62 -18.33
N VAL A 227 8.42 22.56 -17.48
CA VAL A 227 7.56 23.62 -16.98
C VAL A 227 8.18 24.97 -17.35
N ILE A 228 7.39 25.89 -17.85
CA ILE A 228 7.78 27.29 -18.11
C ILE A 228 7.07 28.13 -17.06
N VAL A 229 7.87 28.91 -16.33
CA VAL A 229 7.41 29.71 -15.19
C VAL A 229 7.69 31.17 -15.49
N GLN A 230 6.71 32.04 -15.21
CA GLN A 230 6.90 33.49 -15.22
C GLN A 230 6.65 34.05 -13.83
N ILE A 231 7.51 34.93 -13.37
CA ILE A 231 7.37 35.64 -12.10
C ILE A 231 6.28 36.70 -12.25
N LYS A 232 5.17 36.51 -11.54
CA LYS A 232 4.04 37.45 -11.56
C LYS A 232 4.23 38.58 -10.56
N ASP A 233 4.72 38.27 -9.38
CA ASP A 233 4.94 39.23 -8.30
C ASP A 233 6.00 38.69 -7.34
N LYS A 234 6.80 39.60 -6.77
CA LYS A 234 7.79 39.33 -5.72
C LYS A 234 7.46 40.18 -4.51
N GLN A 235 7.31 39.54 -3.37
CA GLN A 235 7.10 40.25 -2.11
C GLN A 235 8.42 40.33 -1.35
N GLU A 236 8.83 41.54 -1.02
CA GLU A 236 9.96 41.75 -0.14
C GLU A 236 9.64 41.34 1.29
N GLU A 237 10.66 41.05 2.07
CA GLU A 237 10.54 40.74 3.48
C GLU A 237 9.93 41.94 4.22
N GLY A 238 8.81 41.74 4.90
CA GLY A 238 8.10 42.80 5.59
C GLY A 238 6.68 42.47 6.01
N LEU A 239 5.92 43.52 6.32
CA LEU A 239 4.50 43.37 6.64
C LEU A 239 3.71 43.07 5.36
N MET A 240 2.94 41.99 5.41
CA MET A 240 2.05 41.63 4.29
C MET A 240 1.07 42.76 3.96
N PRO A 241 0.92 43.15 2.69
CA PRO A 241 -0.06 44.15 2.26
C PRO A 241 -1.47 43.83 2.76
N ALA A 242 -2.25 44.88 3.10
CA ALA A 242 -3.53 44.71 3.77
C ALA A 242 -4.58 43.96 2.92
N ASP A 243 -4.53 44.11 1.61
CA ASP A 243 -5.39 43.41 0.64
C ASP A 243 -5.12 41.89 0.62
N LEU A 244 -3.87 41.46 0.64
CA LEU A 244 -3.48 40.06 0.72
C LEU A 244 -3.72 39.47 2.12
N ALA A 245 -3.36 40.23 3.18
CA ALA A 245 -3.62 39.84 4.55
C ALA A 245 -5.12 39.72 4.86
N SER A 246 -5.97 40.46 4.17
CA SER A 246 -7.40 40.51 4.43
C SER A 246 -8.08 39.15 4.28
N LEU A 247 -7.68 38.32 3.32
CA LEU A 247 -8.24 36.99 3.09
C LEU A 247 -8.06 36.06 4.29
N THR A 248 -6.93 36.18 5.00
CA THR A 248 -6.61 35.32 6.15
C THR A 248 -7.05 35.98 7.47
N VAL A 249 -6.85 37.28 7.61
CA VAL A 249 -7.04 38.02 8.86
C VAL A 249 -8.50 38.42 9.07
N LEU A 250 -9.26 38.75 8.05
CA LEU A 250 -10.67 39.17 8.15
C LEU A 250 -11.57 38.15 8.86
N PRO A 251 -11.51 36.83 8.56
CA PRO A 251 -12.29 35.83 9.30
C PRO A 251 -11.95 35.78 10.77
N ILE A 252 -10.65 35.90 11.11
CA ILE A 252 -10.15 35.90 12.50
C ILE A 252 -10.67 37.12 13.26
N LEU A 253 -10.57 38.34 12.68
CA LEU A 253 -11.05 39.55 13.25
C LEU A 253 -12.58 39.56 13.42
N LYS A 254 -13.32 39.04 12.42
CA LYS A 254 -14.79 38.88 12.51
C LYS A 254 -15.18 37.97 13.69
N ASN A 255 -14.50 36.86 13.85
CA ASN A 255 -14.75 35.93 14.95
C ASN A 255 -14.39 36.53 16.29
N LYS A 256 -13.27 37.27 16.41
CA LYS A 256 -12.89 37.99 17.61
C LYS A 256 -13.94 39.01 17.98
N LYS A 257 -14.39 39.87 17.04
CA LYS A 257 -15.45 40.85 17.28
C LYS A 257 -16.80 40.23 17.64
N LYS A 258 -17.14 39.07 17.07
CA LYS A 258 -18.34 38.31 17.46
C LYS A 258 -18.22 37.83 18.92
N ALA A 259 -17.08 37.24 19.28
CA ALA A 259 -16.83 36.80 20.65
C ALA A 259 -16.93 37.98 21.67
N GLU A 260 -16.29 39.10 21.35
CA GLU A 260 -16.37 40.33 22.20
C GLU A 260 -17.81 40.80 22.38
N LYS A 261 -18.63 40.83 21.31
CA LYS A 261 -20.06 41.18 21.39
C LYS A 261 -20.85 40.20 22.26
N ILE A 262 -20.61 38.89 22.09
CA ILE A 262 -21.28 37.84 22.87
C ILE A 262 -20.94 38.02 24.36
N ILE A 263 -19.65 38.22 24.70
CA ILE A 263 -19.20 38.45 26.06
C ILE A 263 -19.83 39.73 26.66
N ALA A 264 -19.86 40.81 25.87
CA ALA A 264 -20.46 42.06 26.31
C ALA A 264 -21.97 41.94 26.60
N ASN A 265 -22.71 41.24 25.71
CA ASN A 265 -24.14 41.03 25.84
C ASN A 265 -24.51 40.03 26.97
N ASN A 266 -23.57 39.16 27.36
CA ASN A 266 -23.81 38.15 28.37
C ASN A 266 -23.15 38.49 29.74
N LYS A 267 -22.66 39.72 29.93
CA LYS A 267 -22.10 40.17 31.24
C LYS A 267 -23.07 40.05 32.41
N ASN A 268 -24.37 39.96 32.14
CA ASN A 268 -25.42 39.85 33.18
C ASN A 268 -25.74 38.40 33.59
N PHE A 269 -25.07 37.38 33.02
CA PHE A 269 -25.29 35.96 33.33
C PHE A 269 -24.26 35.36 34.33
N LYS A 270 -23.52 36.23 35.00
CA LYS A 270 -22.73 35.83 36.20
C LYS A 270 -23.44 36.29 37.44
N ASN A 271 -24.42 35.54 37.87
CA ASN A 271 -24.86 35.36 39.25
C ASN A 271 -25.35 33.93 39.41
#